data_213eb1cb774d99e02001fbe4702728fc
#
_entry.id   213eb1cb774d99e02001fbe4702728fc
#
_cell.length_a   1.000
_cell.length_b   1.000
_cell.length_c   1.000
_cell.angle_alpha   90.00
_cell.angle_beta   90.00
_cell.angle_gamma   90.00
#
_symmetry.space_group_name_H-M   'P 1'
#
loop_
_entity.id
_entity.type
_entity.pdbx_description
1 polymer ?
#
loop_
_entity_poly.entity_id
_entity_poly.type
_entity_poly.pdbx_seq_one_letter_code
_entity_poly.pdbx_strand_id
1 'polypeptide(L)'
;MDSWNKMNQWKQMMDQFMGDNFWKNFNMEQLLGNKQEPTVNVYEAGNEVLCVINLPGLRDVKNVELYVEYQQLIVRGHNSLKFSRFRPLNEEIFQGSFERSINLPFPVREKPIDASYKKGLLIIHLHRLMSETPQKRIPIQNHDQPTELKKKK
;
A
#
# COMPACT_ATOMS: atom_id res chain seq x y z
N MET A 1 35.46 -3.59 8.05
CA MET A 1 35.70 -3.67 6.61
C MET A 1 35.11 -4.92 5.96
N ASP A 2 35.05 -6.01 6.69
CA ASP A 2 34.49 -7.25 6.16
C ASP A 2 33.02 -7.11 5.77
N SER A 3 32.26 -6.27 6.50
CA SER A 3 30.85 -6.03 6.19
C SER A 3 30.67 -5.26 4.88
N TRP A 4 31.60 -4.37 4.57
CA TRP A 4 31.59 -3.61 3.31
C TRP A 4 31.84 -4.52 2.12
N ASN A 5 32.83 -5.42 2.24
CA ASN A 5 33.14 -6.37 1.18
C ASN A 5 32.00 -7.36 0.95
N LYS A 6 31.36 -7.81 2.03
CA LYS A 6 30.21 -8.71 1.93
C LYS A 6 29.02 -8.03 1.25
N MET A 7 28.80 -6.75 1.52
CA MET A 7 27.75 -5.98 0.88
C MET A 7 27.99 -5.83 -0.61
N ASN A 8 29.23 -5.55 -1.01
CA ASN A 8 29.58 -5.42 -2.43
C ASN A 8 29.44 -6.75 -3.17
N GLN A 9 29.87 -7.85 -2.56
CA GLN A 9 29.70 -9.17 -3.15
C GLN A 9 28.25 -9.55 -3.32
N TRP A 10 27.44 -9.27 -2.29
CA TRP A 10 26.00 -9.52 -2.34
C TRP A 10 25.33 -8.70 -3.43
N LYS A 11 25.72 -7.44 -3.56
CA LYS A 11 25.18 -6.53 -4.58
C LYS A 11 25.51 -7.01 -5.98
N GLN A 12 26.76 -7.44 -6.21
CA GLN A 12 27.18 -8.00 -7.50
C GLN A 12 26.42 -9.27 -7.84
N MET A 13 26.19 -10.11 -6.83
CA MET A 13 25.46 -11.34 -7.01
C MET A 13 24.01 -11.09 -7.38
N MET A 14 23.38 -10.10 -6.75
CA MET A 14 22.00 -9.72 -7.06
C MET A 14 21.87 -9.10 -8.44
N ASP A 15 22.87 -8.31 -8.89
CA ASP A 15 22.88 -7.75 -10.24
C ASP A 15 22.87 -8.83 -11.31
N GLN A 16 23.57 -9.92 -11.08
CA GLN A 16 23.60 -11.04 -12.02
C GLN A 16 22.28 -11.77 -12.13
N PHE A 17 21.55 -11.86 -11.00
CA PHE A 17 20.28 -12.57 -10.95
C PHE A 17 19.09 -11.76 -11.39
N MET A 18 19.04 -10.48 -11.01
CA MET A 18 17.83 -9.67 -11.12
C MET A 18 17.89 -8.62 -12.23
N GLY A 19 19.08 -8.28 -12.73
CA GLY A 19 19.26 -7.27 -13.76
C GLY A 19 19.04 -5.85 -13.28
N ASP A 20 19.15 -4.89 -14.22
CA ASP A 20 19.09 -3.46 -13.90
C ASP A 20 17.73 -3.00 -13.42
N ASN A 21 16.65 -3.64 -13.90
CA ASN A 21 15.30 -3.24 -13.53
C ASN A 21 15.00 -3.45 -12.04
N PHE A 22 15.61 -4.47 -11.44
CA PHE A 22 15.47 -4.72 -10.02
C PHE A 22 15.95 -3.53 -9.19
N TRP A 23 17.12 -3.01 -9.55
CA TRP A 23 17.72 -1.89 -8.81
C TRP A 23 16.97 -0.58 -8.98
N LYS A 24 16.35 -0.36 -10.13
CA LYS A 24 15.56 0.83 -10.37
C LYS A 24 14.29 0.85 -9.49
N ASN A 25 13.70 -0.31 -9.26
CA ASN A 25 12.48 -0.43 -8.47
C ASN A 25 12.76 -0.73 -7.01
N PHE A 26 14.01 -1.02 -6.68
CA PHE A 26 14.40 -1.39 -5.33
C PHE A 26 14.73 -0.17 -4.50
N ASN A 27 14.04 -0.05 -3.36
CA ASN A 27 14.34 1.04 -2.43
C ASN A 27 15.46 0.62 -1.49
N MET A 28 16.62 1.25 -1.66
CA MET A 28 17.80 0.99 -0.83
C MET A 28 17.54 1.26 0.66
N GLU A 29 16.64 2.18 0.95
CA GLU A 29 16.28 2.50 2.33
C GLU A 29 15.66 1.31 3.05
N GLN A 30 14.86 0.51 2.35
CA GLN A 30 14.28 -0.70 2.91
C GLN A 30 15.36 -1.73 3.26
N LEU A 31 16.38 -1.84 2.41
CA LEU A 31 17.47 -2.77 2.64
C LEU A 31 18.32 -2.39 3.85
N LEU A 32 18.55 -1.09 4.03
CA LEU A 32 19.37 -0.57 5.12
C LEU A 32 18.60 -0.45 6.45
N GLY A 33 17.35 -0.89 6.47
CA GLY A 33 16.54 -0.84 7.68
C GLY A 33 15.80 0.47 7.89
N ASN A 34 15.89 1.40 6.95
CA ASN A 34 15.10 2.62 7.00
C ASN A 34 13.68 2.30 6.54
N LYS A 35 12.82 2.01 7.50
CA LYS A 35 11.43 1.72 7.19
C LYS A 35 10.71 3.00 6.80
N GLN A 36 9.82 2.90 5.83
CA GLN A 36 8.93 3.98 5.49
C GLN A 36 7.93 4.17 6.63
N GLU A 37 7.84 5.39 7.13
CA GLU A 37 6.94 5.72 8.23
C GLU A 37 5.69 6.43 7.72
N PRO A 38 4.55 6.24 8.37
CA PRO A 38 4.29 5.30 9.46
C PRO A 38 4.22 3.85 8.95
N THR A 39 4.56 2.89 9.81
CA THR A 39 4.51 1.48 9.44
C THR A 39 3.07 0.98 9.35
N VAL A 40 2.84 0.05 8.43
CA VAL A 40 1.49 -0.42 8.10
C VAL A 40 1.48 -1.94 7.98
N ASN A 41 0.45 -2.55 8.56
CA ASN A 41 0.12 -3.95 8.33
C ASN A 41 -1.14 -4.03 7.49
N VAL A 42 -1.18 -4.96 6.55
CA VAL A 42 -2.35 -5.21 5.72
C VAL A 42 -2.77 -6.66 5.90
N TYR A 43 -4.05 -6.85 6.23
CA TYR A 43 -4.64 -8.16 6.44
C TYR A 43 -5.82 -8.35 5.49
N GLU A 44 -6.02 -9.58 5.06
CA GLU A 44 -7.08 -9.93 4.12
C GLU A 44 -7.92 -11.07 4.68
N ALA A 45 -9.24 -10.95 4.54
CA ALA A 45 -10.18 -12.01 4.91
C ALA A 45 -11.34 -11.99 3.91
N GLY A 46 -11.35 -12.94 2.98
CA GLY A 46 -12.38 -13.01 1.94
C GLY A 46 -12.40 -11.74 1.08
N ASN A 47 -13.50 -11.01 1.14
CA ASN A 47 -13.67 -9.77 0.39
C ASN A 47 -13.39 -8.52 1.22
N GLU A 48 -12.66 -8.68 2.31
CA GLU A 48 -12.37 -7.60 3.24
C GLU A 48 -10.87 -7.41 3.40
N VAL A 49 -10.47 -6.15 3.57
CA VAL A 49 -9.09 -5.77 3.85
C VAL A 49 -9.06 -4.94 5.12
N LEU A 50 -8.14 -5.25 6.00
CA LEU A 50 -7.90 -4.47 7.20
C LEU A 50 -6.50 -3.89 7.12
N CYS A 51 -6.42 -2.56 7.17
CA CYS A 51 -5.14 -1.84 7.21
C CYS A 51 -4.96 -1.30 8.62
N VAL A 52 -3.80 -1.58 9.21
CA VAL A 52 -3.46 -1.13 10.56
C VAL A 52 -2.22 -0.27 10.47
N ILE A 53 -2.35 1.00 10.86
CA ILE A 53 -1.29 1.98 10.73
C ILE A 53 -0.83 2.40 12.13
N ASN A 54 0.48 2.35 12.34
CA ASN A 54 1.08 2.70 13.62
C ASN A 54 1.24 4.22 13.74
N LEU A 55 0.36 4.85 14.52
CA LEU A 55 0.37 6.30 14.74
C LEU A 55 0.24 6.62 16.23
N PRO A 56 1.26 6.33 17.02
CA PRO A 56 1.18 6.59 18.45
C PRO A 56 1.09 8.09 18.74
N GLY A 57 0.26 8.43 19.72
CA GLY A 57 0.16 9.81 20.19
C GLY A 57 -0.64 10.75 19.31
N LEU A 58 -1.41 10.24 18.39
CA LEU A 58 -2.29 11.07 17.56
C LEU A 58 -3.37 11.70 18.46
N ARG A 59 -3.36 13.02 18.53
CA ARG A 59 -4.27 13.75 19.42
C ARG A 59 -5.63 14.00 18.78
N ASP A 60 -5.60 14.30 17.48
CA ASP A 60 -6.82 14.64 16.76
C ASP A 60 -6.82 13.87 15.44
N VAL A 61 -7.85 13.06 15.25
CA VAL A 61 -8.02 12.28 14.02
C VAL A 61 -8.19 13.16 12.79
N LYS A 62 -8.55 14.43 12.97
CA LYS A 62 -8.63 15.38 11.87
C LYS A 62 -7.28 15.70 11.25
N ASN A 63 -6.19 15.38 11.94
CA ASN A 63 -4.85 15.57 11.40
C ASN A 63 -4.43 14.48 10.42
N VAL A 64 -5.30 13.50 10.18
CA VAL A 64 -5.05 12.41 9.25
C VAL A 64 -6.18 12.37 8.23
N GLU A 65 -5.79 12.31 6.97
CA GLU A 65 -6.71 12.18 5.84
C GLU A 65 -6.51 10.83 5.17
N LEU A 66 -7.63 10.21 4.79
CA LEU A 66 -7.64 8.91 4.13
C LEU A 66 -8.34 9.04 2.78
N TYR A 67 -7.72 8.49 1.75
CA TYR A 67 -8.25 8.47 0.40
C TYR A 67 -8.15 7.07 -0.17
N VAL A 68 -9.17 6.66 -0.93
CA VAL A 68 -9.14 5.40 -1.67
C VAL A 68 -9.08 5.74 -3.15
N GLU A 69 -8.10 5.16 -3.83
CA GLU A 69 -7.97 5.26 -5.28
C GLU A 69 -7.92 3.83 -5.86
N TYR A 70 -9.09 3.29 -6.17
CA TYR A 70 -9.26 1.98 -6.80
C TYR A 70 -8.62 0.85 -5.98
N GLN A 71 -7.33 0.62 -6.11
CA GLN A 71 -6.61 -0.47 -5.44
C GLN A 71 -5.54 0.07 -4.48
N GLN A 72 -5.63 1.34 -4.13
CA GLN A 72 -4.68 1.96 -3.21
C GLN A 72 -5.41 2.70 -2.09
N LEU A 73 -4.84 2.61 -0.92
CA LEU A 73 -5.23 3.44 0.21
C LEU A 73 -4.13 4.47 0.42
N ILE A 74 -4.52 5.73 0.42
CA ILE A 74 -3.58 6.84 0.63
C ILE A 74 -3.86 7.43 2.00
N VAL A 75 -2.81 7.48 2.82
CA VAL A 75 -2.85 8.04 4.17
C VAL A 75 -1.93 9.24 4.21
N ARG A 76 -2.45 10.37 4.61
CA ARG A 76 -1.71 11.63 4.68
C ARG A 76 -2.01 12.30 5.99
N GLY A 77 -0.99 12.85 6.64
CA GLY A 77 -1.24 13.53 7.90
C GLY A 77 0.01 14.04 8.59
N HIS A 78 -0.18 14.39 9.83
CA HIS A 78 0.87 14.91 10.69
C HIS A 78 0.70 14.34 12.09
N ASN A 79 1.80 13.86 12.68
CA ASN A 79 1.80 13.31 14.02
C ASN A 79 2.96 13.90 14.82
N SER A 80 2.69 14.27 16.06
CA SER A 80 3.72 14.80 16.95
C SER A 80 3.47 14.39 18.39
N LEU A 81 4.56 14.08 19.08
CA LEU A 81 4.55 13.81 20.50
C LEU A 81 5.02 15.07 21.23
N LYS A 82 4.28 15.50 22.24
CA LYS A 82 4.63 16.70 23.01
C LYS A 82 4.69 16.42 24.49
N PHE A 83 5.87 16.65 25.03
CA PHE A 83 6.12 16.59 26.47
C PHE A 83 6.75 17.91 26.89
N SER A 84 5.92 18.94 27.06
CA SER A 84 6.34 20.33 27.11
C SER A 84 7.33 20.67 28.24
N ARG A 85 7.37 19.89 29.31
CA ARG A 85 8.32 20.07 30.39
C ARG A 85 9.70 19.54 30.11
N PHE A 86 9.81 18.66 29.14
CA PHE A 86 11.03 17.88 28.93
C PHE A 86 11.68 18.23 27.60
N ARG A 87 13.00 18.34 27.63
CA ARG A 87 13.81 18.52 26.44
C ARG A 87 14.17 17.15 25.88
N PRO A 88 13.88 16.88 24.61
CA PRO A 88 14.23 15.60 24.03
C PRO A 88 15.74 15.41 23.91
N LEU A 89 16.23 14.26 24.32
CA LEU A 89 17.63 13.87 24.18
C LEU A 89 17.83 12.86 23.08
N ASN A 90 16.81 12.03 22.85
CA ASN A 90 16.84 11.02 21.80
C ASN A 90 15.40 10.77 21.35
N GLU A 91 15.15 10.90 20.05
CA GLU A 91 13.82 10.67 19.47
C GLU A 91 13.95 9.70 18.31
N GLU A 92 13.43 8.48 18.49
CA GLU A 92 13.41 7.46 17.46
C GLU A 92 12.00 7.18 16.96
N ILE A 93 10.98 7.62 17.72
CA ILE A 93 9.59 7.47 17.30
C ILE A 93 9.31 8.52 16.23
N PHE A 94 8.76 8.08 15.10
CA PHE A 94 8.48 8.97 13.99
C PHE A 94 7.53 10.10 14.38
N GLN A 95 7.89 11.31 13.99
CA GLN A 95 7.08 12.50 14.15
C GLN A 95 7.17 13.33 12.88
N GLY A 96 6.14 14.13 12.62
CA GLY A 96 6.11 15.03 11.50
C GLY A 96 5.03 14.69 10.49
N SER A 97 5.15 15.30 9.33
CA SER A 97 4.21 15.08 8.22
C SER A 97 4.56 13.81 7.48
N PHE A 98 3.54 13.11 7.03
CA PHE A 98 3.72 11.85 6.31
C PHE A 98 2.68 11.69 5.22
N GLU A 99 3.05 10.88 4.22
CA GLU A 99 2.13 10.41 3.20
C GLU A 99 2.55 8.99 2.81
N ARG A 100 1.60 8.07 2.85
CA ARG A 100 1.82 6.70 2.44
C ARG A 100 0.74 6.24 1.48
N SER A 101 1.19 5.60 0.40
CA SER A 101 0.31 4.88 -0.51
C SER A 101 0.45 3.39 -0.22
N ILE A 102 -0.66 2.74 0.07
CA ILE A 102 -0.69 1.33 0.45
C ILE A 102 -1.37 0.56 -0.67
N ASN A 103 -0.65 -0.37 -1.27
CA ASN A 103 -1.22 -1.24 -2.30
C ASN A 103 -2.10 -2.29 -1.64
N LEU A 104 -3.32 -2.42 -2.15
CA LEU A 104 -4.31 -3.36 -1.64
C LEU A 104 -4.32 -4.61 -2.50
N PRO A 105 -4.76 -5.76 -1.94
CA PRO A 105 -4.78 -7.01 -2.70
C PRO A 105 -5.78 -7.02 -3.85
N PHE A 106 -6.79 -6.15 -3.79
CA PHE A 106 -7.81 -6.02 -4.82
C PHE A 106 -8.42 -4.61 -4.76
N PRO A 107 -9.12 -4.17 -5.82
CA PRO A 107 -9.83 -2.90 -5.77
C PRO A 107 -10.90 -2.91 -4.68
N VAL A 108 -11.08 -1.78 -4.02
CA VAL A 108 -12.01 -1.65 -2.91
C VAL A 108 -13.06 -0.59 -3.19
N ARG A 109 -14.20 -0.71 -2.50
CA ARG A 109 -15.27 0.27 -2.59
C ARG A 109 -14.86 1.56 -1.91
N GLU A 110 -15.39 2.66 -2.43
CA GLU A 110 -15.19 3.96 -1.78
C GLU A 110 -16.07 4.10 -0.54
N LYS A 111 -17.17 3.37 -0.47
CA LYS A 111 -18.12 3.38 0.66
C LYS A 111 -18.70 1.98 0.83
N PRO A 112 -18.94 1.51 2.05
CA PRO A 112 -18.55 2.14 3.31
C PRO A 112 -17.08 1.91 3.61
N ILE A 113 -16.48 2.85 4.32
CA ILE A 113 -15.15 2.72 4.88
C ILE A 113 -15.25 2.97 6.37
N ASP A 114 -14.87 1.99 7.15
CA ASP A 114 -14.81 2.12 8.60
C ASP A 114 -13.37 2.40 9.00
N ALA A 115 -13.15 3.53 9.65
CA ALA A 115 -11.85 3.91 10.15
C ALA A 115 -11.98 4.30 11.62
N SER A 116 -11.12 3.74 12.45
CA SER A 116 -11.12 4.03 13.87
C SER A 116 -9.69 4.14 14.38
N TYR A 117 -9.52 4.93 15.45
CA TYR A 117 -8.24 5.09 16.11
C TYR A 117 -8.34 4.54 17.52
N LYS A 118 -7.46 3.59 17.84
CA LYS A 118 -7.50 2.92 19.14
C LYS A 118 -6.10 2.46 19.54
N LYS A 119 -5.71 2.80 20.76
CA LYS A 119 -4.43 2.36 21.33
C LYS A 119 -3.22 2.63 20.44
N GLY A 120 -3.19 3.81 19.83
CA GLY A 120 -2.09 4.20 18.97
C GLY A 120 -2.13 3.63 17.57
N LEU A 121 -3.19 2.93 17.22
CA LEU A 121 -3.35 2.32 15.91
C LEU A 121 -4.55 2.89 15.17
N LEU A 122 -4.32 3.28 13.93
CA LEU A 122 -5.39 3.65 13.00
C LEU A 122 -5.79 2.38 12.25
N ILE A 123 -7.04 1.97 12.40
CA ILE A 123 -7.56 0.72 11.84
C ILE A 123 -8.59 1.06 10.78
N ILE A 124 -8.35 0.61 9.56
CA ILE A 124 -9.19 0.93 8.40
C ILE A 124 -9.71 -0.37 7.80
N HIS A 125 -11.02 -0.49 7.75
CA HIS A 125 -11.70 -1.67 7.22
C HIS A 125 -12.30 -1.35 5.87
N LEU A 126 -11.86 -2.08 4.84
CA LEU A 126 -12.25 -1.87 3.46
C LEU A 126 -12.90 -3.12 2.90
N HIS A 127 -13.75 -2.94 1.89
CA HIS A 127 -14.48 -4.02 1.25
C HIS A 127 -14.17 -4.06 -0.24
N ARG A 128 -14.04 -5.27 -0.78
CA ARG A 128 -13.75 -5.46 -2.20
C ARG A 128 -14.81 -4.79 -3.05
N LEU A 129 -14.35 -4.14 -4.11
CA LEU A 129 -15.24 -3.61 -5.13
C LEU A 129 -15.80 -4.77 -5.94
N MET A 130 -17.12 -4.97 -5.80
CA MET A 130 -17.82 -6.01 -6.54
C MET A 130 -18.53 -5.37 -7.73
N SER A 131 -18.42 -6.02 -8.89
CA SER A 131 -19.16 -5.55 -10.05
C SER A 131 -20.65 -5.86 -9.87
N GLU A 132 -21.48 -4.83 -9.94
CA GLU A 132 -22.93 -5.00 -9.90
C GLU A 132 -23.50 -5.48 -11.21
N THR A 133 -22.74 -5.30 -12.30
CA THR A 133 -23.15 -5.76 -13.61
C THR A 133 -22.75 -7.22 -13.81
N PRO A 134 -23.66 -8.07 -14.30
CA PRO A 134 -23.31 -9.46 -14.57
C PRO A 134 -22.25 -9.53 -15.67
N GLN A 135 -21.51 -10.62 -15.67
CA GLN A 135 -20.53 -10.87 -16.70
C GLN A 135 -21.18 -10.82 -18.07
N LYS A 136 -20.61 -10.01 -18.96
CA LYS A 136 -21.09 -9.96 -20.34
C LYS A 136 -20.30 -10.95 -21.17
N ARG A 137 -21.04 -11.79 -21.87
CA ARG A 137 -20.43 -12.71 -22.82
C ARG A 137 -19.96 -11.92 -24.03
N ILE A 138 -18.71 -12.12 -24.41
CA ILE A 138 -18.15 -11.51 -25.60
C ILE A 138 -18.38 -12.44 -26.78
N PRO A 139 -19.11 -12.01 -27.83
CA PRO A 139 -19.29 -12.85 -29.02
C PRO A 139 -17.99 -12.97 -29.79
N ILE A 140 -17.74 -14.19 -30.27
CA ILE A 140 -16.55 -14.47 -31.05
C ILE A 140 -16.95 -14.50 -32.51
N GLN A 141 -16.32 -13.64 -33.32
CA GLN A 141 -16.56 -13.63 -34.76
C GLN A 141 -15.66 -14.68 -35.43
N ASN A 142 -16.26 -15.50 -36.32
CA ASN A 142 -15.51 -16.50 -37.06
C ASN A 142 -15.32 -15.99 -38.48
N HIS A 143 -14.10 -15.55 -38.80
CA HIS A 143 -13.78 -15.05 -40.12
C HIS A 143 -13.48 -16.14 -41.15
N ASP A 144 -13.41 -17.38 -40.71
CA ASP A 144 -13.18 -18.53 -41.61
C ASP A 144 -14.46 -18.97 -42.34
N GLN A 145 -15.64 -18.50 -41.87
CA GLN A 145 -16.93 -18.83 -42.50
C GLN A 145 -17.71 -17.52 -42.78
N PRO A 146 -17.22 -16.67 -43.65
CA PRO A 146 -17.79 -15.32 -43.77
C PRO A 146 -19.16 -15.28 -44.45
N THR A 147 -19.51 -16.20 -45.33
CA THR A 147 -20.71 -16.09 -46.15
C THR A 147 -21.97 -16.61 -45.49
N GLU A 148 -21.87 -17.62 -44.66
CA GLU A 148 -23.04 -18.24 -44.05
C GLU A 148 -23.59 -17.39 -42.89
N LEU A 149 -22.71 -16.70 -42.15
CA LEU A 149 -23.12 -15.88 -41.03
C LEU A 149 -23.94 -14.68 -41.42
N LYS A 150 -23.75 -14.16 -42.64
CA LYS A 150 -24.48 -12.97 -43.09
C LYS A 150 -25.92 -13.29 -43.48
N LYS A 151 -26.26 -14.52 -43.76
CA LYS A 151 -27.61 -14.94 -44.13
C LYS A 151 -28.52 -15.20 -42.95
N LYS A 152 -27.97 -15.39 -41.79
CA LYS A 152 -28.75 -15.60 -40.56
C LYS A 152 -29.10 -14.28 -39.94
N LYS A 153 -30.35 -14.04 -39.83
CA LYS A 153 -30.89 -12.85 -39.21
C LYS A 153 -31.32 -13.11 -37.78
#